data_19fcc89037e4681cecf522375c6ac6fe
#
_entry.id   19fcc89037e4681cecf522375c6ac6fe
#
_cell.length_a   1.000
_cell.length_b   1.000
_cell.length_c   1.000
_cell.angle_alpha   90.00
_cell.angle_beta   90.00
_cell.angle_gamma   90.00
#
_symmetry.space_group_name_H-M   'P 1'
#
loop_
_entity.id
_entity.type
_entity.pdbx_description
1 polymer ?
#
loop_
_entity_poly.entity_id
_entity_poly.type
_entity_poly.pdbx_seq_one_letter_code
_entity_poly.pdbx_strand_id
1 'polypeptide(L)'
;DPTKVITKFGASYANNYDFDDQNISFSGSLALDQARKINLRINDDASEWRIGGSWLFPVGIVNFNFGKNEYVNGADQTNYSVGTFMPLSYFGIEPAGFQIFPMAGYTYNTGDVPVCDGAESSHCSEPNFTGTPSAENGFNMMSSSGSSGYVGAFALKSFTKELTLISFAAGTYGSENSEGENYKGFFGGIGLGYLVNKRHSFNVMTFVMDNNTYLDEADKRVAVSYQYQFE
;
A
#
# COMPACT_ATOMS: atom_id res chain seq x y z
N ASP A 1 -3.13 7.69 -10.88
CA ASP A 1 -4.57 7.78 -10.62
C ASP A 1 -5.07 6.42 -10.13
N PRO A 2 -5.52 6.31 -8.86
CA PRO A 2 -5.93 5.05 -8.24
C PRO A 2 -7.22 4.46 -8.84
N THR A 3 -8.00 5.25 -9.55
CA THR A 3 -9.26 4.80 -10.15
C THR A 3 -9.13 4.28 -11.57
N LYS A 4 -7.93 4.28 -12.17
CA LYS A 4 -7.73 3.75 -13.52
C LYS A 4 -7.83 2.24 -13.58
N VAL A 5 -8.60 1.74 -14.54
CA VAL A 5 -8.71 0.31 -14.87
C VAL A 5 -7.88 0.05 -16.13
N ILE A 6 -6.65 -0.39 -15.92
CA ILE A 6 -5.66 -0.63 -17.00
C ILE A 6 -4.89 -1.92 -16.76
N THR A 7 -4.44 -2.55 -17.84
CA THR A 7 -3.50 -3.66 -17.76
C THR A 7 -2.07 -3.11 -17.66
N LYS A 8 -1.37 -3.50 -16.62
CA LYS A 8 0.01 -3.07 -16.37
C LYS A 8 0.81 -4.11 -15.62
N PHE A 9 2.12 -3.99 -15.70
CA PHE A 9 3.09 -4.73 -14.90
C PHE A 9 4.08 -3.74 -14.30
N GLY A 10 4.58 -4.02 -13.10
CA GLY A 10 5.56 -3.19 -12.43
C GLY A 10 6.52 -3.99 -11.57
N ALA A 11 7.66 -3.38 -11.33
CA ALA A 11 8.65 -3.84 -10.36
C ALA A 11 9.00 -2.68 -9.45
N SER A 12 9.25 -2.96 -8.18
CA SER A 12 9.65 -1.95 -7.21
C SER A 12 10.77 -2.48 -6.32
N TYR A 13 11.63 -1.57 -5.94
CA TYR A 13 12.65 -1.75 -4.93
C TYR A 13 12.37 -0.75 -3.80
N ALA A 14 12.32 -1.22 -2.58
CA ALA A 14 12.17 -0.39 -1.39
C ALA A 14 13.26 -0.75 -0.38
N ASN A 15 13.69 0.24 0.39
CA ASN A 15 14.62 0.04 1.49
C ASN A 15 14.27 1.01 2.63
N ASN A 16 14.65 0.66 3.87
CA ASN A 16 14.62 1.61 4.96
C ASN A 16 15.71 2.70 4.76
N TYR A 17 15.74 3.73 5.60
CA TYR A 17 16.71 4.82 5.43
C TYR A 17 18.14 4.42 5.79
N ASP A 18 18.34 3.35 6.55
CA ASP A 18 19.65 2.81 6.90
C ASP A 18 20.20 1.86 5.83
N PHE A 19 19.38 1.52 4.84
CA PHE A 19 19.69 0.64 3.70
C PHE A 19 20.10 -0.79 4.09
N ASP A 20 19.54 -1.31 5.17
CA ASP A 20 19.77 -2.66 5.68
C ASP A 20 18.56 -3.60 5.58
N ASP A 21 17.38 -3.08 5.17
CA ASP A 21 16.15 -3.85 4.99
C ASP A 21 15.54 -3.61 3.60
N GLN A 22 16.02 -4.36 2.62
CA GLN A 22 15.59 -4.24 1.23
C GLN A 22 14.40 -5.16 0.90
N ASN A 23 13.50 -4.66 0.08
CA ASN A 23 12.40 -5.43 -0.47
C ASN A 23 12.25 -5.19 -1.97
N ILE A 24 12.24 -6.27 -2.75
CA ILE A 24 11.93 -6.24 -4.18
C ILE A 24 10.56 -6.85 -4.36
N SER A 25 9.70 -6.19 -5.12
CA SER A 25 8.38 -6.75 -5.41
C SER A 25 7.96 -6.51 -6.86
N PHE A 26 7.13 -7.42 -7.34
CA PHE A 26 6.52 -7.38 -8.66
C PHE A 26 5.02 -7.21 -8.50
N SER A 27 4.42 -6.40 -9.34
CA SER A 27 2.98 -6.18 -9.33
C SER A 27 2.41 -6.17 -10.74
N GLY A 28 1.17 -6.53 -10.85
CA GLY A 28 0.46 -6.49 -12.12
C GLY A 28 -1.03 -6.24 -11.93
N SER A 29 -1.65 -5.67 -12.94
CA SER A 29 -3.09 -5.62 -13.05
C SER A 29 -3.52 -6.03 -14.45
N LEU A 30 -4.61 -6.77 -14.52
CA LEU A 30 -5.27 -7.19 -15.75
C LEU A 30 -6.66 -6.57 -15.80
N ALA A 31 -6.88 -5.61 -16.69
CA ALA A 31 -8.21 -5.07 -16.95
C ALA A 31 -9.07 -6.14 -17.64
N LEU A 32 -10.17 -6.50 -17.02
CA LEU A 32 -11.16 -7.45 -17.59
C LEU A 32 -12.14 -6.72 -18.51
N ASP A 33 -12.49 -5.50 -18.13
CA ASP A 33 -13.34 -4.58 -18.88
C ASP A 33 -13.06 -3.13 -18.43
N GLN A 34 -13.90 -2.17 -18.79
CA GLN A 34 -13.73 -0.76 -18.43
C GLN A 34 -13.93 -0.46 -16.94
N ALA A 35 -14.50 -1.38 -16.17
CA ALA A 35 -14.84 -1.18 -14.78
C ALA A 35 -14.13 -2.15 -13.83
N ARG A 36 -13.63 -3.29 -14.31
CA ARG A 36 -13.10 -4.36 -13.46
C ARG A 36 -11.69 -4.75 -13.85
N LYS A 37 -10.85 -4.97 -12.84
CA LYS A 37 -9.50 -5.52 -13.02
C LYS A 37 -9.15 -6.50 -11.91
N ILE A 38 -8.23 -7.42 -12.21
CA ILE A 38 -7.57 -8.28 -11.23
C ILE A 38 -6.20 -7.68 -10.95
N ASN A 39 -5.78 -7.72 -9.69
CA ASN A 39 -4.48 -7.23 -9.24
C ASN A 39 -3.70 -8.39 -8.62
N LEU A 40 -2.39 -8.40 -8.84
CA LEU A 40 -1.45 -9.35 -8.26
C LEU A 40 -0.23 -8.61 -7.76
N ARG A 41 0.30 -9.04 -6.63
CA ARG A 41 1.61 -8.62 -6.12
C ARG A 41 2.30 -9.80 -5.48
N ILE A 42 3.63 -9.85 -5.61
CA ILE A 42 4.50 -10.83 -4.99
C ILE A 42 5.86 -10.20 -4.76
N ASN A 43 6.51 -10.47 -3.64
CA ASN A 43 7.92 -10.12 -3.44
C ASN A 43 8.84 -11.17 -4.06
N ASP A 44 10.14 -10.90 -4.12
CA ASP A 44 11.13 -11.70 -4.85
C ASP A 44 11.34 -13.11 -4.28
N ASP A 45 11.16 -13.29 -2.97
CA ASP A 45 11.28 -14.59 -2.30
C ASP A 45 9.92 -15.32 -2.10
N ALA A 46 8.82 -14.71 -2.57
CA ALA A 46 7.46 -15.20 -2.43
C ALA A 46 6.94 -15.30 -0.97
N SER A 47 7.65 -14.74 0.00
CA SER A 47 7.20 -14.70 1.40
C SER A 47 5.97 -13.80 1.59
N GLU A 48 5.79 -12.83 0.69
CA GLU A 48 4.58 -12.00 0.62
C GLU A 48 3.96 -12.09 -0.76
N TRP A 49 2.69 -12.41 -0.80
CA TRP A 49 1.92 -12.32 -2.03
C TRP A 49 0.49 -11.83 -1.76
N ARG A 50 -0.09 -11.23 -2.77
CA ARG A 50 -1.44 -10.69 -2.72
C ARG A 50 -2.13 -10.82 -4.07
N ILE A 51 -3.38 -11.25 -4.04
CA ILE A 51 -4.28 -11.24 -5.19
C ILE A 51 -5.52 -10.45 -4.83
N GLY A 52 -6.05 -9.70 -5.78
CA GLY A 52 -7.24 -8.91 -5.54
C GLY A 52 -8.02 -8.59 -6.79
N GLY A 53 -9.06 -7.83 -6.60
CA GLY A 53 -9.88 -7.29 -7.66
C GLY A 53 -10.29 -5.86 -7.38
N SER A 54 -10.51 -5.10 -8.43
CA SER A 54 -11.02 -3.74 -8.34
C SER A 54 -12.26 -3.60 -9.19
N TRP A 55 -13.22 -2.87 -8.66
CA TRP A 55 -14.45 -2.52 -9.35
C TRP A 55 -14.68 -1.02 -9.32
N LEU A 56 -14.67 -0.42 -10.50
CA LEU A 56 -14.98 0.99 -10.72
C LEU A 56 -16.50 1.16 -10.77
N PHE A 57 -17.01 2.10 -10.01
CA PHE A 57 -18.40 2.51 -10.02
C PHE A 57 -18.48 4.05 -10.22
N PRO A 58 -19.65 4.64 -10.44
CA PRO A 58 -19.74 6.05 -10.88
C PRO A 58 -19.02 7.07 -10.01
N VAL A 59 -18.87 6.83 -8.71
CA VAL A 59 -18.27 7.79 -7.77
C VAL A 59 -16.92 7.35 -7.19
N GLY A 60 -16.34 6.23 -7.64
CA GLY A 60 -15.08 5.77 -7.11
C GLY A 60 -14.73 4.33 -7.50
N ILE A 61 -13.78 3.75 -6.78
CA ILE A 61 -13.35 2.36 -6.98
C ILE A 61 -13.31 1.62 -5.65
N VAL A 62 -13.75 0.38 -5.64
CA VAL A 62 -13.58 -0.56 -4.52
C VAL A 62 -12.52 -1.59 -4.89
N ASN A 63 -11.61 -1.84 -3.98
CA ASN A 63 -10.56 -2.85 -4.09
C ASN A 63 -10.78 -3.92 -3.03
N PHE A 64 -10.68 -5.18 -3.43
CA PHE A 64 -10.71 -6.34 -2.55
C PHE A 64 -9.39 -7.07 -2.69
N ASN A 65 -8.75 -7.43 -1.58
CA ASN A 65 -7.49 -8.14 -1.61
C ASN A 65 -7.51 -9.30 -0.62
N PHE A 66 -6.82 -10.35 -1.02
CA PHE A 66 -6.47 -11.50 -0.22
C PHE A 66 -4.98 -11.73 -0.35
N GLY A 67 -4.30 -11.98 0.75
CA GLY A 67 -2.86 -12.18 0.72
C GLY A 67 -2.34 -13.00 1.88
N LYS A 68 -1.09 -13.38 1.79
CA LYS A 68 -0.35 -14.10 2.80
C LYS A 68 1.02 -13.46 2.99
N ASN A 69 1.46 -13.41 4.24
CA ASN A 69 2.81 -13.04 4.64
C ASN A 69 3.41 -14.21 5.42
N GLU A 70 4.63 -14.61 5.10
CA GLU A 70 5.43 -15.56 5.85
C GLU A 70 6.62 -14.81 6.47
N TYR A 71 6.82 -14.98 7.76
CA TYR A 71 7.89 -14.33 8.51
C TYR A 71 9.10 -15.26 8.67
N VAL A 72 10.28 -14.67 8.86
CA VAL A 72 11.55 -15.41 8.99
C VAL A 72 11.52 -16.46 10.11
N ASN A 73 10.75 -16.24 11.17
CA ASN A 73 10.57 -17.16 12.28
C ASN A 73 9.58 -18.32 12.00
N GLY A 74 9.04 -18.40 10.77
CA GLY A 74 8.08 -19.42 10.36
C GLY A 74 6.62 -19.11 10.73
N ALA A 75 6.35 -17.97 11.36
CA ALA A 75 4.98 -17.50 11.54
C ALA A 75 4.36 -17.15 10.18
N ASP A 76 3.08 -17.40 10.02
CA ASP A 76 2.36 -17.01 8.82
C ASP A 76 1.06 -16.27 9.14
N GLN A 77 0.72 -15.35 8.26
CA GLN A 77 -0.45 -14.53 8.42
C GLN A 77 -1.20 -14.39 7.09
N THR A 78 -2.51 -14.57 7.15
CA THR A 78 -3.43 -14.36 6.03
C THR A 78 -4.18 -13.05 6.25
N ASN A 79 -4.26 -12.23 5.22
CA ASN A 79 -4.96 -10.95 5.27
C ASN A 79 -6.07 -10.85 4.23
N TYR A 80 -7.17 -10.24 4.64
CA TYR A 80 -8.32 -9.89 3.81
C TYR A 80 -8.53 -8.40 3.92
N SER A 81 -8.61 -7.69 2.81
CA SER A 81 -8.85 -6.26 2.86
C SER A 81 -9.87 -5.80 1.84
N VAL A 82 -10.57 -4.75 2.20
CA VAL A 82 -11.43 -3.98 1.31
C VAL A 82 -11.10 -2.51 1.49
N GLY A 83 -10.98 -1.78 0.39
CA GLY A 83 -10.70 -0.35 0.41
C GLY A 83 -11.41 0.37 -0.71
N THR A 84 -11.57 1.66 -0.56
CA THR A 84 -12.20 2.52 -1.56
C THR A 84 -11.45 3.83 -1.73
N PHE A 85 -11.50 4.35 -2.95
CA PHE A 85 -11.03 5.68 -3.33
C PHE A 85 -12.14 6.41 -4.08
N MET A 86 -12.36 7.67 -3.71
CA MET A 86 -13.38 8.53 -4.33
C MET A 86 -12.70 9.80 -4.85
N PRO A 87 -12.65 10.04 -6.17
CA PRO A 87 -12.07 11.29 -6.70
C PRO A 87 -12.97 12.49 -6.38
N LEU A 88 -12.43 13.47 -5.65
CA LEU A 88 -13.17 14.73 -5.38
C LEU A 88 -13.41 15.55 -6.65
N SER A 89 -12.61 15.33 -7.69
CA SER A 89 -12.82 15.92 -9.02
C SER A 89 -14.18 15.58 -9.62
N TYR A 90 -14.75 14.44 -9.26
CA TYR A 90 -16.12 14.08 -9.63
C TYR A 90 -17.15 15.13 -9.15
N PHE A 91 -16.86 15.80 -8.04
CA PHE A 91 -17.70 16.86 -7.47
C PHE A 91 -17.19 18.26 -7.85
N GLY A 92 -16.24 18.36 -8.79
CA GLY A 92 -15.64 19.63 -9.20
C GLY A 92 -14.64 20.22 -8.19
N ILE A 93 -14.15 19.43 -7.24
CA ILE A 93 -13.23 19.88 -6.20
C ILE A 93 -11.80 19.49 -6.57
N GLU A 94 -11.02 20.45 -7.04
CA GLU A 94 -9.60 20.31 -7.40
C GLU A 94 -8.79 21.53 -6.89
N PRO A 95 -8.60 21.64 -5.56
CA PRO A 95 -7.95 22.82 -4.98
C PRO A 95 -6.51 22.94 -5.48
N ALA A 96 -6.14 24.10 -6.00
CA ALA A 96 -4.82 24.40 -6.55
C ALA A 96 -4.31 23.36 -7.59
N GLY A 97 -5.22 22.69 -8.31
CA GLY A 97 -4.91 21.66 -9.30
C GLY A 97 -4.49 20.31 -8.70
N PHE A 98 -4.78 20.05 -7.43
CA PHE A 98 -4.65 18.73 -6.84
C PHE A 98 -5.89 17.88 -7.13
N GLN A 99 -5.66 16.69 -7.64
CA GLN A 99 -6.66 15.63 -7.67
C GLN A 99 -6.60 14.88 -6.33
N ILE A 100 -7.61 15.02 -5.49
CA ILE A 100 -7.68 14.44 -4.17
C ILE A 100 -8.64 13.26 -4.21
N PHE A 101 -8.22 12.14 -3.60
CA PHE A 101 -8.98 10.90 -3.47
C PHE A 101 -9.08 10.55 -1.99
N PRO A 102 -10.14 10.96 -1.28
CA PRO A 102 -10.47 10.37 0.01
C PRO A 102 -10.43 8.85 -0.09
N MET A 103 -9.86 8.23 0.92
CA MET A 103 -9.72 6.79 0.98
C MET A 103 -10.14 6.27 2.35
N ALA A 104 -10.74 5.09 2.35
CA ALA A 104 -11.04 4.35 3.55
C ALA A 104 -10.91 2.86 3.25
N GLY A 105 -10.62 2.08 4.26
CA GLY A 105 -10.55 0.64 4.11
C GLY A 105 -10.59 -0.09 5.43
N TYR A 106 -10.73 -1.40 5.30
CA TYR A 106 -10.77 -2.33 6.42
C TYR A 106 -9.92 -3.54 6.07
N THR A 107 -9.16 -4.03 7.05
CA THR A 107 -8.33 -5.22 6.93
C THR A 107 -8.63 -6.15 8.09
N TYR A 108 -8.73 -7.44 7.81
CA TYR A 108 -8.79 -8.51 8.79
C TYR A 108 -7.60 -9.44 8.57
N ASN A 109 -6.81 -9.64 9.61
CA ASN A 109 -5.67 -10.55 9.63
C ASN A 109 -5.96 -11.74 10.53
N THR A 110 -5.55 -12.93 10.10
CA THR A 110 -5.63 -14.16 10.86
C THR A 110 -4.34 -14.95 10.68
N GLY A 111 -3.96 -15.74 11.68
CA GLY A 111 -2.74 -16.53 11.69
C GLY A 111 -1.85 -16.20 12.89
N ASP A 112 -0.60 -16.58 12.78
CA ASP A 112 0.38 -16.40 13.83
C ASP A 112 0.81 -14.94 13.94
N VAL A 113 1.06 -14.52 15.17
CA VAL A 113 1.71 -13.24 15.44
C VAL A 113 3.19 -13.52 15.68
N PRO A 114 4.12 -12.88 14.95
CA PRO A 114 5.53 -13.02 15.28
C PRO A 114 5.77 -12.50 16.69
N VAL A 115 6.18 -13.38 17.59
CA VAL A 115 6.55 -13.03 18.97
C VAL A 115 8.03 -12.77 19.01
N CYS A 116 8.40 -11.64 19.54
CA CYS A 116 9.79 -11.21 19.68
C CYS A 116 10.24 -11.35 21.11
N ASP A 117 10.98 -12.42 21.42
CA ASP A 117 11.60 -12.61 22.73
C ASP A 117 13.08 -12.14 22.68
N GLY A 118 13.34 -10.98 23.31
CA GLY A 118 14.69 -10.53 23.67
C GLY A 118 15.40 -9.61 22.68
N ALA A 119 16.59 -9.18 23.06
CA ALA A 119 17.38 -8.11 22.45
C ALA A 119 18.01 -8.41 21.06
N GLU A 120 17.72 -9.54 20.45
CA GLU A 120 18.15 -9.90 19.08
C GLU A 120 17.01 -9.76 18.05
N SER A 121 16.01 -9.01 18.37
CA SER A 121 14.73 -8.94 17.65
C SER A 121 14.71 -7.96 16.48
N SER A 122 15.82 -7.71 15.82
CA SER A 122 15.86 -6.86 14.61
C SER A 122 14.94 -7.34 13.48
N HIS A 123 14.53 -8.61 13.49
CA HIS A 123 13.62 -9.19 12.52
C HIS A 123 12.13 -9.16 12.92
N CYS A 124 11.84 -8.77 14.15
CA CYS A 124 10.48 -8.74 14.68
C CYS A 124 9.76 -7.43 14.45
N SER A 125 10.50 -6.38 14.20
CA SER A 125 9.99 -5.05 13.88
C SER A 125 9.81 -4.82 12.39
N GLU A 126 9.91 -5.87 11.56
CA GLU A 126 9.62 -5.72 10.14
C GLU A 126 8.15 -5.35 9.95
N PRO A 127 7.88 -4.11 9.54
CA PRO A 127 6.51 -3.69 9.33
C PRO A 127 5.90 -4.50 8.18
N ASN A 128 4.67 -4.89 8.31
CA ASN A 128 3.90 -5.53 7.24
C ASN A 128 3.64 -4.62 6.04
N PHE A 129 4.39 -3.57 5.94
CA PHE A 129 4.33 -2.63 4.85
C PHE A 129 5.50 -2.87 3.91
N THR A 130 5.50 -4.01 3.28
CA THR A 130 6.54 -4.39 2.35
C THR A 130 6.29 -3.78 0.97
N GLY A 131 7.32 -3.20 0.39
CA GLY A 131 7.34 -2.62 -0.94
C GLY A 131 6.60 -1.28 -1.10
N THR A 132 6.42 -0.85 -2.33
CA THR A 132 5.80 0.44 -2.65
C THR A 132 4.31 0.43 -2.37
N PRO A 133 3.78 1.37 -1.57
CA PRO A 133 2.36 1.53 -1.37
C PRO A 133 1.66 1.73 -2.70
N SER A 134 0.63 0.95 -2.95
CA SER A 134 -0.15 1.07 -4.16
C SER A 134 -1.62 1.05 -3.80
N ALA A 135 -2.34 2.04 -4.32
CA ALA A 135 -3.77 2.13 -4.15
C ALA A 135 -4.51 0.86 -4.62
N GLU A 136 -3.96 0.16 -5.61
CA GLU A 136 -4.57 -1.02 -6.23
C GLU A 136 -4.41 -2.27 -5.39
N ASN A 137 -3.25 -2.41 -4.73
CA ASN A 137 -2.95 -3.57 -3.89
C ASN A 137 -3.45 -3.39 -2.44
N GLY A 138 -4.08 -2.26 -2.15
CA GLY A 138 -4.45 -1.86 -0.81
C GLY A 138 -3.23 -1.48 0.03
N PHE A 139 -3.51 -0.91 1.20
CA PHE A 139 -2.50 -0.64 2.20
C PHE A 139 -2.56 -1.78 3.21
N ASN A 140 -1.53 -2.58 3.28
CA ASN A 140 -1.44 -3.63 4.29
C ASN A 140 -1.03 -2.99 5.62
N MET A 141 -1.85 -3.12 6.63
CA MET A 141 -1.77 -2.26 7.80
C MET A 141 -1.40 -2.99 9.08
N MET A 142 -1.18 -4.29 9.05
CA MET A 142 -1.06 -4.97 10.34
C MET A 142 -0.20 -6.19 10.37
N SER A 143 0.53 -6.30 11.44
CA SER A 143 1.28 -7.47 11.86
C SER A 143 0.57 -8.33 12.90
N SER A 144 -0.62 -7.98 13.39
CA SER A 144 -1.35 -8.79 14.36
C SER A 144 -2.58 -9.47 13.82
N SER A 145 -2.98 -10.56 14.46
CA SER A 145 -4.32 -11.10 14.29
C SER A 145 -5.35 -10.08 14.75
N GLY A 146 -6.39 -9.89 13.96
CA GLY A 146 -7.48 -8.97 14.27
C GLY A 146 -7.87 -8.08 13.11
N SER A 147 -8.61 -7.05 13.41
CA SER A 147 -9.18 -6.13 12.44
C SER A 147 -8.69 -4.71 12.64
N SER A 148 -8.53 -3.99 11.53
CA SER A 148 -8.26 -2.55 11.54
C SER A 148 -8.94 -1.84 10.39
N GLY A 149 -9.23 -0.57 10.61
CA GLY A 149 -9.68 0.33 9.57
C GLY A 149 -8.71 1.49 9.39
N TYR A 150 -8.72 2.10 8.22
CA TYR A 150 -8.01 3.34 7.96
C TYR A 150 -8.91 4.34 7.25
N VAL A 151 -8.63 5.61 7.49
CA VAL A 151 -9.25 6.74 6.77
C VAL A 151 -8.17 7.75 6.44
N GLY A 152 -8.17 8.27 5.24
CA GLY A 152 -7.16 9.20 4.78
C GLY A 152 -7.45 9.78 3.41
N ALA A 153 -6.39 10.26 2.76
CA ALA A 153 -6.46 10.78 1.41
C ALA A 153 -5.20 10.44 0.61
N PHE A 154 -5.40 10.25 -0.67
CA PHE A 154 -4.37 10.18 -1.68
C PHE A 154 -4.50 11.42 -2.58
N ALA A 155 -3.39 12.01 -2.99
CA ALA A 155 -3.43 13.20 -3.81
C ALA A 155 -2.38 13.17 -4.91
N LEU A 156 -2.76 13.67 -6.08
CA LEU A 156 -1.91 13.83 -7.25
C LEU A 156 -1.90 15.29 -7.69
N LYS A 157 -0.73 15.79 -8.07
CA LYS A 157 -0.61 17.08 -8.74
C LYS A 157 0.36 16.97 -9.92
N SER A 158 -0.13 17.13 -11.11
CA SER A 158 0.71 17.19 -12.31
C SER A 158 1.35 18.59 -12.43
N PHE A 159 2.68 18.62 -12.46
CA PHE A 159 3.46 19.83 -12.77
C PHE A 159 3.63 20.01 -14.28
N THR A 160 3.85 18.90 -14.97
CA THR A 160 3.89 18.81 -16.43
C THR A 160 3.05 17.62 -16.90
N LYS A 161 3.03 17.33 -18.19
CA LYS A 161 2.38 16.12 -18.73
C LYS A 161 3.08 14.84 -18.27
N GLU A 162 4.37 14.96 -17.97
CA GLU A 162 5.25 13.84 -17.62
C GLU A 162 5.48 13.74 -16.09
N LEU A 163 5.54 14.88 -15.37
CA LEU A 163 5.93 14.93 -13.98
C LEU A 163 4.72 15.16 -13.07
N THR A 164 4.50 14.23 -12.14
CA THR A 164 3.39 14.25 -11.19
C THR A 164 3.91 14.09 -9.76
N LEU A 165 3.50 14.96 -8.87
CA LEU A 165 3.63 14.77 -7.42
C LEU A 165 2.58 13.75 -6.96
N ILE A 166 3.02 12.82 -6.12
CA ILE A 166 2.19 11.79 -5.50
C ILE A 166 2.29 11.97 -3.99
N SER A 167 1.19 12.00 -3.30
CA SER A 167 1.19 12.04 -1.83
C SER A 167 0.00 11.30 -1.26
N PHE A 168 0.14 10.77 -0.05
CA PHE A 168 -0.95 10.15 0.69
C PHE A 168 -0.69 10.23 2.19
N ALA A 169 -1.77 10.22 2.97
CA ALA A 169 -1.72 10.07 4.41
C ALA A 169 -3.01 9.44 4.92
N ALA A 170 -2.89 8.59 5.95
CA ALA A 170 -4.04 8.00 6.62
C ALA A 170 -3.74 7.70 8.09
N GLY A 171 -4.77 7.80 8.91
CA GLY A 171 -4.80 7.27 10.27
C GLY A 171 -5.46 5.91 10.31
N THR A 172 -5.05 5.07 11.26
CA THR A 172 -5.52 3.69 11.44
C THR A 172 -5.99 3.44 12.84
N TYR A 173 -7.00 2.58 12.97
CA TYR A 173 -7.54 2.13 14.23
C TYR A 173 -7.98 0.68 14.12
N GLY A 174 -7.67 -0.14 15.13
CA GLY A 174 -7.95 -1.57 15.10
C GLY A 174 -8.31 -2.20 16.44
N SER A 175 -8.44 -3.51 16.40
CA SER A 175 -8.72 -4.33 17.56
C SER A 175 -7.63 -4.24 18.64
N GLU A 176 -7.96 -4.66 19.85
CA GLU A 176 -7.04 -4.70 20.98
C GLU A 176 -5.89 -5.68 20.71
N ASN A 177 -4.70 -5.30 21.13
CA ASN A 177 -3.52 -6.14 21.17
C ASN A 177 -3.52 -7.05 22.43
N SER A 178 -2.46 -7.84 22.62
CA SER A 178 -2.30 -8.72 23.78
C SER A 178 -2.24 -7.98 25.13
N GLU A 179 -1.97 -6.69 25.14
CA GLU A 179 -1.89 -5.83 26.32
C GLU A 179 -3.22 -5.13 26.63
N GLY A 180 -4.26 -5.36 25.81
CA GLY A 180 -5.57 -4.73 25.96
C GLY A 180 -5.65 -3.31 25.40
N GLU A 181 -4.67 -2.89 24.61
CA GLU A 181 -4.67 -1.58 23.94
C GLU A 181 -5.14 -1.72 22.49
N ASN A 182 -5.99 -0.81 22.06
CA ASN A 182 -6.38 -0.75 20.65
C ASN A 182 -5.20 -0.37 19.75
N TYR A 183 -5.08 -1.07 18.63
CA TYR A 183 -4.15 -0.68 17.57
C TYR A 183 -4.45 0.73 17.07
N LYS A 184 -3.45 1.59 17.06
CA LYS A 184 -3.50 2.95 16.52
C LYS A 184 -2.23 3.22 15.75
N GLY A 185 -2.36 3.86 14.60
CA GLY A 185 -1.19 4.21 13.83
C GLY A 185 -1.51 5.24 12.76
N PHE A 186 -0.48 5.61 12.04
CA PHE A 186 -0.61 6.41 10.82
C PHE A 186 0.39 5.92 9.77
N PHE A 187 0.11 6.23 8.54
CA PHE A 187 1.05 6.08 7.43
C PHE A 187 0.88 7.22 6.45
N GLY A 188 1.97 7.56 5.79
CA GLY A 188 1.94 8.61 4.78
C GLY A 188 3.18 8.55 3.90
N GLY A 189 3.12 9.23 2.77
CA GLY A 189 4.22 9.28 1.84
C GLY A 189 4.09 10.41 0.83
N ILE A 190 5.24 10.74 0.25
CA ILE A 190 5.35 11.74 -0.80
C ILE A 190 6.39 11.29 -1.82
N GLY A 191 6.17 11.60 -3.08
CA GLY A 191 7.08 11.22 -4.14
C GLY A 191 6.77 11.86 -5.47
N LEU A 192 7.55 11.51 -6.46
CA LEU A 192 7.43 11.98 -7.83
C LEU A 192 7.25 10.80 -8.79
N GLY A 193 6.29 10.92 -9.67
CA GLY A 193 6.09 10.04 -10.80
C GLY A 193 6.52 10.73 -12.09
N TYR A 194 7.29 10.02 -12.91
CA TYR A 194 7.74 10.48 -14.21
C TYR A 194 7.29 9.53 -15.32
N LEU A 195 6.53 10.05 -16.25
CA LEU A 195 6.04 9.35 -17.44
C LEU A 195 7.02 9.55 -18.60
N VAL A 196 7.83 8.54 -18.89
CA VAL A 196 8.78 8.57 -20.01
C VAL A 196 8.03 8.64 -21.35
N ASN A 197 6.96 7.88 -21.45
CA ASN A 197 6.04 7.87 -22.59
C ASN A 197 4.69 7.26 -22.13
N LYS A 198 3.75 7.07 -23.04
CA LYS A 198 2.42 6.54 -22.69
C LYS A 198 2.43 5.17 -22.01
N ARG A 199 3.52 4.41 -22.12
CA ARG A 199 3.62 3.03 -21.61
C ARG A 199 4.57 2.88 -20.42
N HIS A 200 5.58 3.73 -20.31
CA HIS A 200 6.66 3.58 -19.34
C HIS A 200 6.62 4.70 -18.30
N SER A 201 6.58 4.36 -17.03
CA SER A 201 6.68 5.32 -15.94
C SER A 201 7.60 4.83 -14.84
N PHE A 202 8.22 5.79 -14.15
CA PHE A 202 9.03 5.60 -12.96
C PHE A 202 8.43 6.41 -11.81
N ASN A 203 8.52 5.88 -10.60
CA ASN A 203 8.16 6.64 -9.40
C ASN A 203 9.30 6.52 -8.39
N VAL A 204 9.55 7.60 -7.68
CA VAL A 204 10.41 7.62 -6.50
C VAL A 204 9.57 8.17 -5.36
N MET A 205 9.50 7.42 -4.26
CA MET A 205 8.67 7.78 -3.11
C MET A 205 9.43 7.59 -1.82
N THR A 206 9.16 8.45 -0.86
CA THR A 206 9.47 8.21 0.55
C THR A 206 8.17 8.08 1.31
N PHE A 207 8.15 7.21 2.32
CA PHE A 207 6.99 7.00 3.16
C PHE A 207 7.39 6.67 4.58
N VAL A 208 6.48 6.92 5.48
CA VAL A 208 6.62 6.70 6.91
C VAL A 208 5.41 5.97 7.42
N MET A 209 5.63 5.06 8.33
CA MET A 209 4.59 4.38 9.08
C MET A 209 4.95 4.35 10.56
N ASP A 210 3.96 4.51 11.41
CA ASP A 210 4.13 4.41 12.84
C ASP A 210 2.87 3.80 13.48
N ASN A 211 3.06 3.04 14.55
CA ASN A 211 1.96 2.46 15.30
C ASN A 211 2.38 2.13 16.74
N ASN A 212 1.39 2.02 17.62
CA ASN A 212 1.60 1.77 19.06
C ASN A 212 1.80 0.29 19.43
N THR A 213 1.93 -0.63 18.48
CA THR A 213 1.90 -2.05 18.78
C THR A 213 3.16 -2.79 18.37
N TYR A 214 3.78 -2.41 17.25
CA TYR A 214 4.89 -3.19 16.63
C TYR A 214 6.12 -2.37 16.31
N LEU A 215 6.02 -1.07 16.36
CA LEU A 215 7.13 -0.17 16.04
C LEU A 215 7.52 0.60 17.29
N ASP A 216 8.75 0.39 17.75
CA ASP A 216 9.34 1.22 18.79
C ASP A 216 9.66 2.62 18.25
N GLU A 217 9.97 2.71 16.97
CA GLU A 217 10.20 3.95 16.23
C GLU A 217 9.50 3.92 14.87
N ALA A 218 9.19 5.09 14.33
CA ALA A 218 8.56 5.22 13.02
C ALA A 218 9.44 4.60 11.92
N ASP A 219 8.88 3.66 11.17
CA ASP A 219 9.54 3.09 9.99
C ASP A 219 9.52 4.09 8.83
N LYS A 220 10.70 4.34 8.26
CA LYS A 220 10.91 5.29 7.17
C LYS A 220 11.58 4.59 6.01
N ARG A 221 10.95 4.64 4.84
CA ARG A 221 11.42 3.95 3.64
C ARG A 221 11.50 4.86 2.43
N VAL A 222 12.40 4.50 1.53
CA VAL A 222 12.46 5.02 0.17
C VAL A 222 12.19 3.89 -0.81
N ALA A 223 11.44 4.20 -1.85
CA ALA A 223 11.13 3.23 -2.89
C ALA A 223 11.27 3.82 -4.29
N VAL A 224 11.75 2.99 -5.20
CA VAL A 224 11.79 3.27 -6.62
C VAL A 224 10.97 2.21 -7.32
N SER A 225 10.09 2.61 -8.22
CA SER A 225 9.28 1.67 -8.99
C SER A 225 9.27 2.02 -10.47
N TYR A 226 9.19 0.98 -11.27
CA TYR A 226 8.96 1.05 -12.70
C TYR A 226 7.64 0.39 -13.03
N GLN A 227 6.88 0.96 -13.95
CA GLN A 227 5.65 0.38 -14.46
C GLN A 227 5.60 0.44 -15.99
N TYR A 228 5.12 -0.65 -16.56
CA TYR A 228 4.78 -0.77 -17.97
C TYR A 228 3.27 -0.96 -18.13
N GLN A 229 2.65 -0.11 -18.93
CA GLN A 229 1.23 -0.16 -19.24
C GLN A 229 1.05 -0.77 -20.63
N PHE A 230 0.23 -1.79 -20.72
CA PHE A 230 -0.22 -2.36 -21.99
C PHE A 230 -1.32 -1.49 -22.62
N GLU A 231 -1.40 -1.50 -23.92
CA GLU A 231 -2.48 -0.82 -24.66
C GLU A 231 -3.79 -1.61 -24.59
#